data_ca8e0bdac912c61a24a2600fa83754d0
#
_entry.id   ca8e0bdac912c61a24a2600fa83754d0
#
_cell.length_a   1.000
_cell.length_b   1.000
_cell.length_c   1.000
_cell.angle_alpha   90.00
_cell.angle_beta   90.00
_cell.angle_gamma   90.00
#
_symmetry.space_group_name_H-M   'P 1'
#
loop_
_entity.id
_entity.type
_entity.pdbx_description
1 polymer ?
#
loop_
_entity_poly.entity_id
_entity_poly.type
_entity_poly.pdbx_seq_one_letter_code
_entity_poly.pdbx_strand_id
1 'polypeptide(L)'
;MTKFKLLNEETLKEGFDFLAKKEPGFKKVLEEKNYAINPFTKKEGFEGLISLIVEQQLSVASAQAIFGRMKILVKPFTPEKFLSVNPEKFKEAGLSKQKIDYCSGIAKKIVDNELDLKALKNKEDAQVIKELIEIRGIGEWTAQCYLMACLKRLDAWPYSDLGLIVAAQRMKGLKDRPDY
;
A
#
# COMPACT_ATOMS: atom_id res chain seq x y z
N MET A 1 17.02 17.18 0.58
CA MET A 1 15.59 17.55 0.67
C MET A 1 14.84 16.76 -0.41
N THR A 2 13.72 16.14 -0.06
CA THR A 2 12.90 15.44 -1.04
C THR A 2 12.26 16.43 -2.00
N LYS A 3 12.27 16.11 -3.30
CA LYS A 3 11.65 16.91 -4.38
C LYS A 3 10.12 16.99 -4.24
N PHE A 4 9.53 16.09 -3.47
CA PHE A 4 8.09 15.87 -3.41
C PHE A 4 7.51 16.34 -2.07
N LYS A 5 6.29 16.91 -2.12
CA LYS A 5 5.49 17.16 -0.93
C LYS A 5 4.92 15.82 -0.45
N LEU A 6 5.21 15.47 0.79
CA LEU A 6 4.85 14.17 1.37
C LEU A 6 3.76 14.33 2.43
N LEU A 7 3.01 13.25 2.65
CA LEU A 7 2.02 13.16 3.71
C LEU A 7 2.69 13.27 5.10
N ASN A 8 2.27 14.26 5.86
CA ASN A 8 2.61 14.50 7.27
C ASN A 8 1.38 15.09 7.99
N GLU A 9 1.50 15.44 9.25
CA GLU A 9 0.37 15.99 10.03
C GLU A 9 -0.15 17.31 9.45
N GLU A 10 0.73 18.19 8.99
CA GLU A 10 0.36 19.48 8.39
C GLU A 10 -0.41 19.29 7.08
N THR A 11 0.16 18.51 6.15
CA THR A 11 -0.48 18.26 4.84
C THR A 11 -1.76 17.45 4.98
N LEU A 12 -1.86 16.58 5.98
CA LEU A 12 -3.09 15.84 6.29
C LEU A 12 -4.19 16.81 6.77
N LYS A 13 -3.85 17.74 7.66
CA LYS A 13 -4.79 18.77 8.13
C LYS A 13 -5.24 19.67 7.00
N GLU A 14 -4.31 20.17 6.17
CA GLU A 14 -4.64 20.96 4.97
C GLU A 14 -5.63 20.21 4.07
N GLY A 15 -5.39 18.91 3.84
CA GLY A 15 -6.27 18.05 3.05
C GLY A 15 -7.66 17.89 3.65
N PHE A 16 -7.77 17.68 4.96
CA PHE A 16 -9.05 17.61 5.66
C PHE A 16 -9.82 18.90 5.57
N ASP A 17 -9.18 20.04 5.82
CA ASP A 17 -9.81 21.35 5.74
C ASP A 17 -10.30 21.67 4.32
N PHE A 18 -9.53 21.29 3.31
CA PHE A 18 -9.91 21.42 1.91
C PHE A 18 -11.12 20.57 1.56
N LEU A 19 -11.08 19.27 1.91
CA LEU A 19 -12.15 18.33 1.59
C LEU A 19 -13.44 18.66 2.35
N ALA A 20 -13.35 19.07 3.62
CA ALA A 20 -14.52 19.49 4.39
C ALA A 20 -15.26 20.70 3.79
N LYS A 21 -14.50 21.60 3.14
CA LYS A 21 -15.10 22.77 2.42
C LYS A 21 -15.73 22.37 1.08
N LYS A 22 -15.18 21.38 0.39
CA LYS A 22 -15.62 20.96 -0.94
C LYS A 22 -16.73 19.92 -0.92
N GLU A 23 -16.75 19.07 0.11
CA GLU A 23 -17.61 17.90 0.17
C GLU A 23 -18.31 17.80 1.55
N PRO A 24 -19.59 18.15 1.63
CA PRO A 24 -20.35 18.11 2.90
C PRO A 24 -20.39 16.70 3.53
N GLY A 25 -20.45 15.65 2.70
CA GLY A 25 -20.40 14.26 3.18
C GLY A 25 -19.09 13.93 3.88
N PHE A 26 -17.97 14.45 3.36
CA PHE A 26 -16.67 14.27 3.98
C PHE A 26 -16.54 15.05 5.29
N LYS A 27 -17.08 16.28 5.33
CA LYS A 27 -17.14 17.08 6.57
C LYS A 27 -17.84 16.31 7.69
N LYS A 28 -18.99 15.71 7.40
CA LYS A 28 -19.75 14.89 8.36
C LYS A 28 -18.92 13.71 8.89
N VAL A 29 -18.21 12.98 8.02
CA VAL A 29 -17.34 11.88 8.43
C VAL A 29 -16.20 12.35 9.33
N LEU A 30 -15.58 13.49 9.03
CA LEU A 30 -14.52 14.07 9.86
C LEU A 30 -15.04 14.43 11.26
N GLU A 31 -16.21 15.08 11.34
CA GLU A 31 -16.85 15.46 12.61
C GLU A 31 -17.23 14.24 13.44
N GLU A 32 -17.83 13.21 12.84
CA GLU A 32 -18.17 11.94 13.50
C GLU A 32 -16.95 11.21 14.06
N LYS A 33 -15.81 11.37 13.42
CA LYS A 33 -14.52 10.79 13.84
C LYS A 33 -13.67 11.73 14.70
N ASN A 34 -14.20 12.89 15.07
CA ASN A 34 -13.45 13.92 15.81
C ASN A 34 -12.10 14.25 15.16
N TYR A 35 -12.02 14.23 13.83
CA TYR A 35 -10.79 14.39 13.04
C TYR A 35 -9.68 13.36 13.35
N ALA A 36 -10.00 12.32 14.12
CA ALA A 36 -9.07 11.25 14.49
C ALA A 36 -9.01 10.17 13.39
N ILE A 37 -8.55 10.54 12.19
CA ILE A 37 -8.37 9.63 11.07
C ILE A 37 -6.88 9.34 10.91
N ASN A 38 -6.52 8.07 11.07
CA ASN A 38 -5.17 7.60 10.81
C ASN A 38 -5.01 7.33 9.30
N PRO A 39 -4.05 7.98 8.65
CA PRO A 39 -3.79 7.70 7.24
C PRO A 39 -3.28 6.26 7.05
N PHE A 40 -3.63 5.68 5.90
CA PHE A 40 -3.13 4.37 5.51
C PHE A 40 -1.65 4.48 5.16
N THR A 41 -0.78 4.16 6.11
CA THR A 41 0.68 4.21 5.94
C THR A 41 1.33 2.86 6.21
N LYS A 42 2.44 2.62 5.53
CA LYS A 42 3.28 1.43 5.66
C LYS A 42 4.76 1.80 5.72
N LYS A 43 5.60 0.87 6.13
CA LYS A 43 7.04 1.07 6.05
C LYS A 43 7.49 1.22 4.61
N GLU A 44 8.44 2.11 4.37
CA GLU A 44 9.15 2.20 3.09
C GLU A 44 9.95 0.91 2.83
N GLY A 45 10.09 0.53 1.56
CA GLY A 45 10.96 -0.58 1.13
C GLY A 45 10.30 -1.95 1.17
N PHE A 46 11.10 -2.99 1.39
CA PHE A 46 10.70 -4.38 1.23
C PHE A 46 9.52 -4.80 2.11
N GLU A 47 9.58 -4.49 3.41
CA GLU A 47 8.50 -4.85 4.36
C GLU A 47 7.15 -4.29 3.93
N GLY A 48 7.10 -3.02 3.52
CA GLY A 48 5.87 -2.38 3.08
C GLY A 48 5.34 -2.98 1.78
N LEU A 49 6.22 -3.21 0.79
CA LEU A 49 5.82 -3.81 -0.48
C LEU A 49 5.26 -5.23 -0.28
N ILE A 50 5.92 -6.06 0.53
CA ILE A 50 5.42 -7.41 0.85
C ILE A 50 4.07 -7.34 1.58
N SER A 51 3.88 -6.38 2.50
CA SER A 51 2.58 -6.25 3.17
C SER A 51 1.45 -5.95 2.20
N LEU A 52 1.68 -5.14 1.16
CA LEU A 52 0.70 -4.86 0.11
C LEU A 52 0.36 -6.10 -0.74
N ILE A 53 1.36 -6.93 -1.06
CA ILE A 53 1.12 -8.22 -1.74
C ILE A 53 0.26 -9.14 -0.87
N VAL A 54 0.53 -9.20 0.43
CA VAL A 54 -0.27 -10.02 1.35
C VAL A 54 -1.73 -9.55 1.39
N GLU A 55 -1.97 -8.25 1.33
CA GLU A 55 -3.32 -7.65 1.40
C GLU A 55 -4.17 -7.86 0.15
N GLN A 56 -3.57 -8.16 -1.00
CA GLN A 56 -4.33 -8.41 -2.24
C GLN A 56 -5.44 -9.45 -2.01
N GLN A 57 -6.69 -9.11 -2.37
CA GLN A 57 -7.86 -10.00 -2.32
C GLN A 57 -8.13 -10.62 -0.93
N LEU A 58 -7.73 -9.98 0.14
CA LEU A 58 -8.01 -10.40 1.51
C LEU A 58 -8.72 -9.29 2.29
N SER A 59 -9.45 -9.70 3.34
CA SER A 59 -9.89 -8.75 4.34
C SER A 59 -8.70 -8.19 5.13
N VAL A 60 -8.84 -6.96 5.63
CA VAL A 60 -7.81 -6.31 6.44
C VAL A 60 -7.37 -7.20 7.62
N ALA A 61 -8.33 -7.78 8.33
CA ALA A 61 -8.06 -8.66 9.48
C ALA A 61 -7.26 -9.91 9.09
N SER A 62 -7.63 -10.58 7.98
CA SER A 62 -6.92 -11.76 7.48
C SER A 62 -5.49 -11.41 7.06
N ALA A 63 -5.32 -10.31 6.33
CA ALA A 63 -4.02 -9.86 5.88
C ALA A 63 -3.08 -9.50 7.05
N GLN A 64 -3.61 -8.80 8.06
CA GLN A 64 -2.85 -8.46 9.26
C GLN A 64 -2.42 -9.70 10.04
N ALA A 65 -3.30 -10.70 10.18
CA ALA A 65 -2.98 -11.95 10.87
C ALA A 65 -1.88 -12.74 10.15
N ILE A 66 -1.98 -12.86 8.81
CA ILE A 66 -0.96 -13.54 7.99
C ILE A 66 0.36 -12.79 8.07
N PHE A 67 0.36 -11.48 7.84
CA PHE A 67 1.58 -10.67 7.86
C PHE A 67 2.23 -10.65 9.25
N GLY A 68 1.43 -10.66 10.33
CA GLY A 68 1.93 -10.81 11.69
C GLY A 68 2.73 -12.09 11.89
N ARG A 69 2.21 -13.24 11.43
CA ARG A 69 2.93 -14.54 11.47
C ARG A 69 4.19 -14.52 10.62
N MET A 70 4.14 -13.90 9.42
CA MET A 70 5.32 -13.76 8.57
C MET A 70 6.43 -12.94 9.24
N LYS A 71 6.10 -11.88 9.98
CA LYS A 71 7.10 -11.07 10.72
C LYS A 71 7.78 -11.86 11.85
N ILE A 72 7.15 -12.89 12.38
CA ILE A 72 7.79 -13.79 13.35
C ILE A 72 8.80 -14.70 12.65
N LEU A 73 8.46 -15.20 11.46
CA LEU A 73 9.32 -16.09 10.67
C LEU A 73 10.54 -15.34 10.08
N VAL A 74 10.32 -14.09 9.68
CA VAL A 74 11.32 -13.26 8.99
C VAL A 74 11.76 -12.13 9.92
N LYS A 75 12.77 -12.37 10.73
CA LYS A 75 13.28 -11.38 11.69
C LYS A 75 14.81 -11.30 11.62
N PRO A 76 15.40 -10.14 11.26
CA PRO A 76 14.77 -8.92 10.77
C PRO A 76 14.05 -9.13 9.43
N PHE A 77 13.07 -8.27 9.09
CA PHE A 77 12.28 -8.42 7.85
C PHE A 77 13.07 -7.84 6.66
N THR A 78 13.99 -8.65 6.13
CA THR A 78 14.86 -8.31 5.00
C THR A 78 14.69 -9.33 3.87
N PRO A 79 15.05 -8.97 2.60
CA PRO A 79 14.99 -9.88 1.47
C PRO A 79 15.79 -11.17 1.69
N GLU A 80 17.01 -11.05 2.21
CA GLU A 80 17.92 -12.17 2.46
C GLU A 80 17.30 -13.13 3.50
N LYS A 81 16.78 -12.57 4.60
CA LYS A 81 16.13 -13.35 5.64
C LYS A 81 14.85 -14.02 5.13
N PHE A 82 14.09 -13.32 4.30
CA PHE A 82 12.90 -13.89 3.66
C PHE A 82 13.25 -15.12 2.82
N LEU A 83 14.28 -15.03 1.97
CA LEU A 83 14.75 -16.14 1.12
C LEU A 83 15.34 -17.31 1.91
N SER A 84 15.81 -17.08 3.13
CA SER A 84 16.35 -18.14 4.00
C SER A 84 15.28 -18.99 4.68
N VAL A 85 14.00 -18.55 4.68
CA VAL A 85 12.89 -19.27 5.30
C VAL A 85 12.33 -20.30 4.33
N ASN A 86 12.08 -21.54 4.84
CA ASN A 86 11.43 -22.57 4.03
C ASN A 86 10.04 -22.09 3.57
N PRO A 87 9.72 -22.13 2.25
CA PRO A 87 8.43 -21.71 1.70
C PRO A 87 7.20 -22.34 2.37
N GLU A 88 7.29 -23.58 2.85
CA GLU A 88 6.19 -24.26 3.57
C GLU A 88 5.80 -23.50 4.86
N LYS A 89 6.75 -22.84 5.52
CA LYS A 89 6.46 -21.99 6.68
C LYS A 89 5.57 -20.80 6.36
N PHE A 90 5.72 -20.21 5.18
CA PHE A 90 4.83 -19.15 4.72
C PHE A 90 3.44 -19.66 4.40
N LYS A 91 3.34 -20.88 3.86
CA LYS A 91 2.07 -21.56 3.62
C LYS A 91 1.34 -21.87 4.94
N GLU A 92 2.06 -22.37 5.94
CA GLU A 92 1.56 -22.56 7.31
C GLU A 92 1.10 -21.24 7.94
N ALA A 93 1.79 -20.12 7.63
CA ALA A 93 1.37 -18.78 8.03
C ALA A 93 0.11 -18.28 7.32
N GLY A 94 -0.38 -19.00 6.31
CA GLY A 94 -1.60 -18.67 5.55
C GLY A 94 -1.38 -17.93 4.23
N LEU A 95 -0.14 -17.87 3.74
CA LEU A 95 0.16 -17.25 2.45
C LEU A 95 -0.10 -18.25 1.32
N SER A 96 -0.79 -17.83 0.25
CA SER A 96 -1.00 -18.68 -0.91
C SER A 96 0.33 -18.95 -1.65
N LYS A 97 0.43 -20.08 -2.35
CA LYS A 97 1.61 -20.43 -3.15
C LYS A 97 1.99 -19.30 -4.12
N GLN A 98 0.99 -18.73 -4.80
CA GLN A 98 1.20 -17.64 -5.74
C GLN A 98 1.83 -16.40 -5.07
N LYS A 99 1.35 -16.01 -3.89
CA LYS A 99 1.93 -14.88 -3.14
C LYS A 99 3.33 -15.20 -2.61
N ILE A 100 3.59 -16.44 -2.21
CA ILE A 100 4.94 -16.88 -1.84
C ILE A 100 5.90 -16.69 -3.02
N ASP A 101 5.49 -17.14 -4.22
CA ASP A 101 6.31 -16.99 -5.44
C ASP A 101 6.55 -15.51 -5.77
N TYR A 102 5.55 -14.65 -5.65
CA TYR A 102 5.68 -13.21 -5.87
C TYR A 102 6.66 -12.56 -4.88
N CYS A 103 6.46 -12.80 -3.59
CA CYS A 103 7.32 -12.25 -2.54
C CYS A 103 8.78 -12.74 -2.66
N SER A 104 8.98 -14.02 -3.00
CA SER A 104 10.31 -14.59 -3.23
C SER A 104 10.99 -13.98 -4.46
N GLY A 105 10.24 -13.77 -5.54
CA GLY A 105 10.74 -13.10 -6.75
C GLY A 105 11.17 -11.66 -6.48
N ILE A 106 10.39 -10.90 -5.71
CA ILE A 106 10.74 -9.55 -5.28
C ILE A 106 12.01 -9.57 -4.41
N ALA A 107 12.06 -10.45 -3.41
CA ALA A 107 13.21 -10.57 -2.54
C ALA A 107 14.48 -10.90 -3.32
N LYS A 108 14.39 -11.83 -4.28
CA LYS A 108 15.51 -12.21 -5.15
C LYS A 108 16.00 -11.01 -5.98
N LYS A 109 15.11 -10.30 -6.65
CA LYS A 109 15.49 -9.11 -7.44
C LYS A 109 16.22 -8.05 -6.61
N ILE A 110 15.85 -7.88 -5.33
CA ILE A 110 16.55 -6.93 -4.46
C ILE A 110 17.95 -7.46 -4.10
N VAL A 111 18.08 -8.76 -3.75
CA VAL A 111 19.36 -9.37 -3.41
C VAL A 111 20.32 -9.38 -4.61
N ASP A 112 19.79 -9.63 -5.80
CA ASP A 112 20.55 -9.63 -7.06
C ASP A 112 20.86 -8.20 -7.58
N ASN A 113 20.45 -7.14 -6.85
CA ASN A 113 20.58 -5.73 -7.24
C ASN A 113 19.83 -5.34 -8.54
N GLU A 114 18.80 -6.11 -8.92
CA GLU A 114 17.94 -5.80 -10.06
C GLU A 114 16.78 -4.85 -9.67
N LEU A 115 16.51 -4.68 -8.38
CA LEU A 115 15.48 -3.79 -7.84
C LEU A 115 16.01 -2.99 -6.65
N ASP A 116 16.09 -1.68 -6.82
CA ASP A 116 16.44 -0.74 -5.75
C ASP A 116 15.20 0.04 -5.28
N LEU A 117 14.52 -0.49 -4.25
CA LEU A 117 13.35 0.18 -3.66
C LEU A 117 13.71 1.53 -2.99
N LYS A 118 14.97 1.72 -2.56
CA LYS A 118 15.39 2.99 -1.96
C LYS A 118 15.52 4.09 -3.00
N ALA A 119 15.87 3.77 -4.23
CA ALA A 119 15.96 4.72 -5.33
C ALA A 119 14.57 5.25 -5.73
N LEU A 120 13.49 4.47 -5.54
CA LEU A 120 12.14 4.85 -5.96
C LEU A 120 11.66 6.17 -5.33
N LYS A 121 12.06 6.47 -4.10
CA LYS A 121 11.66 7.71 -3.43
C LYS A 121 12.09 9.00 -4.15
N ASN A 122 13.11 8.93 -4.99
CA ASN A 122 13.65 10.06 -5.74
C ASN A 122 13.12 10.15 -7.18
N LYS A 123 12.28 9.16 -7.61
CA LYS A 123 11.72 9.09 -8.96
C LYS A 123 10.34 9.73 -9.03
N GLU A 124 9.95 10.17 -10.22
CA GLU A 124 8.59 10.63 -10.51
C GLU A 124 7.59 9.46 -10.37
N ASP A 125 6.36 9.77 -9.97
CA ASP A 125 5.34 8.76 -9.66
C ASP A 125 5.06 7.82 -10.83
N ALA A 126 5.01 8.35 -12.06
CA ALA A 126 4.85 7.55 -13.27
C ALA A 126 6.02 6.57 -13.50
N GLN A 127 7.23 6.95 -13.14
CA GLN A 127 8.40 6.06 -13.24
C GLN A 127 8.35 4.97 -12.17
N VAL A 128 7.94 5.31 -10.93
CA VAL A 128 7.76 4.34 -9.86
C VAL A 128 6.71 3.30 -10.24
N ILE A 129 5.55 3.74 -10.76
CA ILE A 129 4.49 2.83 -11.21
C ILE A 129 5.04 1.90 -12.30
N LYS A 130 5.67 2.48 -13.34
CA LYS A 130 6.22 1.71 -14.46
C LYS A 130 7.19 0.62 -14.00
N GLU A 131 8.14 0.96 -13.12
CA GLU A 131 9.12 -0.01 -12.63
C GLU A 131 8.49 -1.10 -11.75
N LEU A 132 7.51 -0.74 -10.93
CA LEU A 132 6.84 -1.70 -10.05
C LEU A 132 5.96 -2.67 -10.82
N ILE A 133 5.22 -2.23 -11.84
CA ILE A 133 4.33 -3.12 -12.61
C ILE A 133 5.09 -4.13 -13.50
N GLU A 134 6.37 -3.90 -13.79
CA GLU A 134 7.23 -4.89 -14.47
C GLU A 134 7.54 -6.11 -13.59
N ILE A 135 7.26 -6.02 -12.28
CA ILE A 135 7.51 -7.09 -11.33
C ILE A 135 6.28 -7.99 -11.24
N ARG A 136 6.48 -9.28 -11.47
CA ARG A 136 5.40 -10.27 -11.39
C ARG A 136 4.70 -10.23 -10.02
N GLY A 137 3.39 -10.05 -10.02
CA GLY A 137 2.58 -9.96 -8.81
C GLY A 137 2.30 -8.54 -8.34
N ILE A 138 2.87 -7.53 -9.01
CA ILE A 138 2.57 -6.12 -8.77
C ILE A 138 1.76 -5.59 -9.95
N GLY A 139 0.49 -5.29 -9.71
CA GLY A 139 -0.35 -4.54 -10.64
C GLY A 139 -0.38 -3.07 -10.29
N GLU A 140 -1.08 -2.30 -11.13
CA GLU A 140 -1.18 -0.84 -10.98
C GLU A 140 -1.74 -0.42 -9.62
N TRP A 141 -2.79 -1.10 -9.12
CA TRP A 141 -3.32 -0.87 -7.78
C TRP A 141 -2.24 -0.99 -6.69
N THR A 142 -1.41 -2.04 -6.74
CA THR A 142 -0.35 -2.25 -5.74
C THR A 142 0.74 -1.18 -5.85
N ALA A 143 1.10 -0.78 -7.08
CA ALA A 143 2.07 0.28 -7.32
C ALA A 143 1.58 1.64 -6.80
N GLN A 144 0.31 1.97 -7.04
CA GLN A 144 -0.32 3.18 -6.51
C GLN A 144 -0.42 3.16 -4.98
N CYS A 145 -0.79 2.01 -4.39
CA CYS A 145 -0.77 1.84 -2.93
C CYS A 145 0.65 1.97 -2.35
N TYR A 146 1.69 1.53 -3.07
CA TYR A 146 3.07 1.72 -2.63
C TYR A 146 3.47 3.20 -2.62
N LEU A 147 3.13 3.96 -3.66
CA LEU A 147 3.32 5.41 -3.70
C LEU A 147 2.63 6.09 -2.52
N MET A 148 1.35 5.81 -2.32
CA MET A 148 0.54 6.43 -1.28
C MET A 148 0.99 6.03 0.13
N ALA A 149 1.07 4.73 0.41
CA ALA A 149 1.25 4.22 1.77
C ALA A 149 2.71 4.13 2.19
N CYS A 150 3.63 3.75 1.29
CA CYS A 150 5.04 3.56 1.59
C CYS A 150 5.87 4.82 1.32
N LEU A 151 5.69 5.46 0.16
CA LEU A 151 6.40 6.68 -0.20
C LEU A 151 5.69 7.96 0.24
N LYS A 152 4.45 7.85 0.77
CA LYS A 152 3.65 8.96 1.31
C LYS A 152 3.38 10.08 0.31
N ARG A 153 3.25 9.74 -0.98
CA ARG A 153 2.94 10.70 -2.04
C ARG A 153 1.52 11.22 -1.88
N LEU A 154 1.32 12.54 -1.98
CA LEU A 154 0.01 13.18 -1.75
C LEU A 154 -0.98 12.91 -2.88
N ASP A 155 -0.50 12.88 -4.13
CA ASP A 155 -1.35 12.77 -5.31
C ASP A 155 -1.47 11.34 -5.85
N ALA A 156 -0.94 10.35 -5.10
CA ALA A 156 -1.10 8.95 -5.45
C ALA A 156 -2.53 8.47 -5.14
N TRP A 157 -3.25 7.98 -6.15
CA TRP A 157 -4.64 7.59 -6.04
C TRP A 157 -4.88 6.21 -6.65
N PRO A 158 -5.13 5.16 -5.84
CA PRO A 158 -5.47 3.82 -6.34
C PRO A 158 -6.93 3.78 -6.83
N TYR A 159 -7.17 4.37 -8.00
CA TYR A 159 -8.51 4.60 -8.58
C TYR A 159 -9.33 3.31 -8.72
N SER A 160 -8.69 2.16 -8.93
CA SER A 160 -9.36 0.86 -9.04
C SER A 160 -9.64 0.19 -7.68
N ASP A 161 -9.38 0.87 -6.55
CA ASP A 161 -9.66 0.33 -5.22
C ASP A 161 -11.17 0.26 -4.94
N LEU A 162 -11.68 -0.95 -4.76
CA LEU A 162 -13.10 -1.18 -4.53
C LEU A 162 -13.62 -0.48 -3.28
N GLY A 163 -12.81 -0.39 -2.23
CA GLY A 163 -13.17 0.30 -0.98
C GLY A 163 -13.40 1.79 -1.23
N LEU A 164 -12.49 2.43 -1.98
CA LEU A 164 -12.62 3.84 -2.37
C LEU A 164 -13.83 4.09 -3.27
N ILE A 165 -14.05 3.23 -4.26
CA ILE A 165 -15.20 3.32 -5.19
C ILE A 165 -16.51 3.22 -4.41
N VAL A 166 -16.66 2.24 -3.51
CA VAL A 166 -17.85 2.07 -2.67
C VAL A 166 -18.02 3.23 -1.69
N ALA A 167 -16.93 3.74 -1.12
CA ALA A 167 -16.99 4.90 -0.23
C ALA A 167 -17.47 6.15 -0.98
N ALA A 168 -16.96 6.40 -2.18
CA ALA A 168 -17.39 7.49 -3.04
C ALA A 168 -18.86 7.37 -3.43
N GLN A 169 -19.30 6.16 -3.83
CA GLN A 169 -20.72 5.89 -4.15
C GLN A 169 -21.63 6.27 -2.96
N ARG A 170 -21.30 5.79 -1.77
CA ARG A 170 -22.11 6.07 -0.57
C ARG A 170 -22.11 7.54 -0.19
N MET A 171 -20.94 8.18 -0.22
CA MET A 171 -20.79 9.59 0.14
C MET A 171 -21.59 10.51 -0.80
N LYS A 172 -21.62 10.18 -2.09
CA LYS A 172 -22.32 10.94 -3.13
C LYS A 172 -23.79 10.52 -3.32
N GLY A 173 -24.25 9.47 -2.65
CA GLY A 173 -25.61 8.94 -2.83
C GLY A 173 -25.87 8.41 -4.24
N LEU A 174 -24.85 7.90 -4.92
CA LEU A 174 -24.98 7.40 -6.29
C LEU A 174 -25.71 6.07 -6.32
N LYS A 175 -26.61 5.89 -7.30
CA LYS A 175 -27.32 4.63 -7.53
C LYS A 175 -26.34 3.52 -7.95
N ASP A 176 -25.47 3.84 -8.88
CA ASP A 176 -24.48 2.92 -9.43
C ASP A 176 -23.06 3.31 -8.97
N ARG A 177 -22.14 2.35 -9.05
CA ARG A 177 -20.72 2.63 -8.75
C ARG A 177 -20.15 3.59 -9.79
N PRO A 178 -19.40 4.62 -9.38
CA PRO A 178 -18.74 5.50 -10.33
C PRO A 178 -17.68 4.74 -11.13
N ASP A 179 -17.54 5.09 -12.40
CA ASP A 179 -16.41 4.69 -13.24
C ASP A 179 -15.17 5.52 -12.84
N TYR A 180 -13.98 5.02 -13.17
CA TYR A 180 -12.68 5.65 -12.92
C TYR A 180 -11.95 5.97 -14.21
#